data_e3ab03aed8779c5234af9a3c8ad452f6
#
_entry.id   e3ab03aed8779c5234af9a3c8ad452f6
#
_cell.length_a   1.000
_cell.length_b   1.000
_cell.length_c   1.000
_cell.angle_alpha   90.00
_cell.angle_beta   90.00
_cell.angle_gamma   90.00
#
_symmetry.space_group_name_H-M   'P 1'
#
loop_
_entity.id
_entity.type
_entity.pdbx_description
1 polymer ?
#
loop_
_entity_poly.entity_id
_entity_poly.type
_entity_poly.pdbx_seq_one_letter_code
_entity_poly.pdbx_strand_id
1 'polypeptide(L)'
;MKYLGIAMALCIFSAAATAKHNSDHPLTPEDWKEVMEKVVLLEDSGLLPTLLPVIMRNKDTLQLTDEQVTAFRAWRKTNYTNVINTMSKILEKKVQFRVEALSPGVSGDHLVALQAEIQALQQELLKLKLSCRELVMSTFTEEQWENFAFVAADNPKLASLLPQASAIDPEHVH
;
A
#
# COMPACT_ATOMS: atom_id res chain seq x y z
N MET A 1 -10.04 -58.40 13.81
CA MET A 1 -9.21 -57.39 13.14
C MET A 1 -9.41 -56.09 13.90
N LYS A 2 -8.34 -55.65 14.57
CA LYS A 2 -8.39 -54.47 15.49
C LYS A 2 -7.97 -53.25 14.71
N TYR A 3 -8.87 -52.29 14.54
CA TYR A 3 -8.49 -50.97 13.96
C TYR A 3 -8.02 -50.09 15.10
N LEU A 4 -6.74 -49.75 15.06
CA LEU A 4 -6.08 -48.83 15.95
C LEU A 4 -6.38 -47.38 15.44
N GLY A 5 -7.22 -46.64 16.19
CA GLY A 5 -7.49 -45.26 15.89
C GLY A 5 -6.33 -44.39 16.33
N ILE A 6 -5.68 -43.74 15.36
CA ILE A 6 -4.69 -42.68 15.61
C ILE A 6 -5.45 -41.36 15.81
N ALA A 7 -5.58 -40.95 17.05
CA ALA A 7 -6.07 -39.62 17.39
C ALA A 7 -4.94 -38.62 17.17
N MET A 8 -4.99 -37.90 16.06
CA MET A 8 -4.10 -36.78 15.77
C MET A 8 -4.64 -35.54 16.47
N ALA A 9 -4.06 -35.20 17.60
CA ALA A 9 -4.37 -33.98 18.33
C ALA A 9 -3.82 -32.78 17.51
N LEU A 10 -4.71 -32.08 16.79
CA LEU A 10 -4.42 -30.77 16.22
C LEU A 10 -4.37 -29.77 17.38
N CYS A 11 -3.17 -29.39 17.80
CA CYS A 11 -2.97 -28.20 18.61
C CYS A 11 -3.27 -26.97 17.74
N ILE A 12 -4.50 -26.46 17.86
CA ILE A 12 -4.88 -25.18 17.28
C ILE A 12 -4.18 -24.11 18.12
N PHE A 13 -3.13 -23.52 17.58
CA PHE A 13 -2.56 -22.29 18.10
C PHE A 13 -3.55 -21.15 17.86
N SER A 14 -4.46 -20.96 18.80
CA SER A 14 -5.23 -19.72 18.92
C SER A 14 -4.34 -18.62 19.49
N ALA A 15 -3.50 -18.04 18.65
CA ALA A 15 -2.87 -16.74 18.92
C ALA A 15 -3.69 -15.67 18.19
N ALA A 16 -4.93 -15.47 18.65
CA ALA A 16 -5.63 -14.22 18.39
C ALA A 16 -4.99 -13.15 19.28
N ALA A 17 -3.84 -12.65 18.85
CA ALA A 17 -3.31 -11.39 19.36
C ALA A 17 -4.22 -10.28 18.82
N THR A 18 -5.32 -10.01 19.56
CA THR A 18 -6.05 -8.75 19.44
C THR A 18 -5.12 -7.65 19.96
N ALA A 19 -4.25 -7.16 19.09
CA ALA A 19 -3.58 -5.89 19.31
C ALA A 19 -4.68 -4.83 19.27
N LYS A 20 -5.21 -4.46 20.44
CA LYS A 20 -5.91 -3.20 20.63
C LYS A 20 -4.91 -2.10 20.29
N HIS A 21 -4.98 -1.63 19.06
CA HIS A 21 -4.22 -0.46 18.64
C HIS A 21 -4.81 0.74 19.40
N ASN A 22 -4.15 1.11 20.48
CA ASN A 22 -4.46 2.32 21.24
C ASN A 22 -3.92 3.48 20.40
N SER A 23 -4.81 4.21 19.73
CA SER A 23 -4.50 5.24 18.74
C SER A 23 -3.82 6.51 19.28
N ASP A 24 -3.45 6.54 20.56
CA ASP A 24 -2.90 7.72 21.23
C ASP A 24 -1.37 7.69 21.44
N HIS A 25 -0.67 6.59 21.06
CA HIS A 25 0.78 6.56 21.10
C HIS A 25 1.38 6.77 19.71
N PRO A 26 2.37 7.68 19.56
CA PRO A 26 3.13 7.76 18.32
C PRO A 26 3.81 6.43 18.07
N LEU A 27 3.68 5.90 16.84
CA LEU A 27 4.30 4.64 16.42
C LEU A 27 5.80 4.68 16.73
N THR A 28 6.31 3.63 17.35
CA THR A 28 7.75 3.45 17.59
C THR A 28 8.49 3.17 16.27
N PRO A 29 9.82 3.29 16.22
CA PRO A 29 10.59 2.92 15.02
C PRO A 29 10.36 1.45 14.59
N GLU A 30 10.16 0.53 15.55
CA GLU A 30 9.85 -0.88 15.30
C GLU A 30 8.46 -1.04 14.69
N ASP A 31 7.44 -0.34 15.22
CA ASP A 31 6.09 -0.32 14.65
C ASP A 31 6.11 0.18 13.22
N TRP A 32 6.90 1.23 12.95
CA TRP A 32 7.10 1.76 11.60
C TRP A 32 7.74 0.74 10.66
N LYS A 33 8.69 -0.05 11.13
CA LYS A 33 9.33 -1.09 10.32
C LYS A 33 8.33 -2.17 9.95
N GLU A 34 7.53 -2.66 10.91
CA GLU A 34 6.48 -3.66 10.66
C GLU A 34 5.40 -3.12 9.70
N VAL A 35 4.97 -1.86 9.90
CA VAL A 35 4.04 -1.18 8.99
C VAL A 35 4.64 -1.08 7.60
N MET A 36 5.92 -0.70 7.47
CA MET A 36 6.59 -0.57 6.17
C MET A 36 6.79 -1.91 5.48
N GLU A 37 7.09 -3.01 6.19
CA GLU A 37 7.14 -4.36 5.62
C GLU A 37 5.77 -4.81 5.10
N LYS A 38 4.70 -4.52 5.84
CA LYS A 38 3.31 -4.77 5.40
C LYS A 38 2.93 -3.90 4.21
N VAL A 39 3.35 -2.63 4.19
CA VAL A 39 3.16 -1.71 3.05
C VAL A 39 3.85 -2.23 1.80
N VAL A 40 5.07 -2.76 1.91
CA VAL A 40 5.81 -3.35 0.77
C VAL A 40 5.04 -4.53 0.16
N LEU A 41 4.50 -5.42 1.00
CA LEU A 41 3.68 -6.55 0.54
C LEU A 41 2.36 -6.11 -0.12
N LEU A 42 1.86 -4.91 0.21
CA LEU A 42 0.66 -4.34 -0.38
C LEU A 42 0.96 -3.54 -1.66
N GLU A 43 2.14 -2.94 -1.77
CA GLU A 43 2.58 -2.21 -2.96
C GLU A 43 2.81 -3.13 -4.17
N ASP A 44 3.22 -4.39 -3.97
CA ASP A 44 3.26 -5.42 -5.03
C ASP A 44 1.90 -5.70 -5.69
N SER A 45 0.82 -5.21 -5.08
CA SER A 45 -0.53 -5.29 -5.62
C SER A 45 -1.11 -3.94 -6.05
N GLY A 46 -0.34 -2.85 -5.96
CA GLY A 46 -0.84 -1.50 -6.16
C GLY A 46 -0.46 -0.92 -7.51
N LEU A 47 -1.48 -0.50 -8.28
CA LEU A 47 -1.34 0.13 -9.60
C LEU A 47 -0.66 1.53 -9.53
N LEU A 48 -0.62 2.16 -8.37
CA LEU A 48 -0.08 3.51 -8.19
C LEU A 48 0.84 3.55 -6.97
N PRO A 49 2.09 4.02 -7.11
CA PRO A 49 3.01 4.18 -5.99
C PRO A 49 2.51 5.24 -5.00
N THR A 50 2.99 5.16 -3.76
CA THR A 50 2.72 6.17 -2.73
C THR A 50 3.74 7.28 -2.88
N LEU A 51 3.36 8.40 -3.52
CA LEU A 51 4.27 9.48 -3.90
C LEU A 51 4.74 10.32 -2.70
N LEU A 52 3.85 10.65 -1.79
CA LEU A 52 4.11 11.64 -0.74
C LEU A 52 5.29 11.31 0.20
N PRO A 53 5.53 10.06 0.64
CA PRO A 53 6.70 9.72 1.42
C PRO A 53 8.02 9.96 0.68
N VAL A 54 8.06 9.71 -0.63
CA VAL A 54 9.25 9.95 -1.47
C VAL A 54 9.47 11.44 -1.63
N ILE A 55 8.44 12.19 -1.97
CA ILE A 55 8.46 13.65 -2.13
C ILE A 55 8.94 14.32 -0.84
N MET A 56 8.33 14.00 0.30
CA MET A 56 8.66 14.63 1.57
C MET A 56 10.05 14.26 2.11
N ARG A 57 10.56 13.08 1.77
CA ARG A 57 11.93 12.67 2.10
C ARG A 57 12.98 13.44 1.29
N ASN A 58 12.63 13.83 0.08
CA ASN A 58 13.50 14.53 -0.86
C ASN A 58 13.11 16.01 -1.06
N LYS A 59 12.45 16.61 -0.07
CA LYS A 59 11.93 17.98 -0.15
C LYS A 59 12.98 19.03 -0.52
N ASP A 60 14.22 18.85 -0.03
CA ASP A 60 15.32 19.78 -0.27
C ASP A 60 15.86 19.62 -1.71
N THR A 61 16.01 18.38 -2.20
CA THR A 61 16.38 18.08 -3.58
C THR A 61 15.33 18.57 -4.58
N LEU A 62 14.04 18.42 -4.20
CA LEU A 62 12.91 18.89 -5.01
C LEU A 62 12.66 20.41 -4.87
N GLN A 63 13.41 21.10 -4.00
CA GLN A 63 13.25 22.52 -3.73
C GLN A 63 11.81 22.91 -3.42
N LEU A 64 11.14 22.11 -2.56
CA LEU A 64 9.75 22.39 -2.21
C LEU A 64 9.63 23.69 -1.43
N THR A 65 8.65 24.52 -1.80
CA THR A 65 8.30 25.71 -1.02
C THR A 65 7.63 25.34 0.30
N ASP A 66 7.62 26.27 1.25
CA ASP A 66 6.94 26.08 2.54
C ASP A 66 5.43 25.88 2.36
N GLU A 67 4.82 26.52 1.37
CA GLU A 67 3.41 26.35 1.01
C GLU A 67 3.13 24.95 0.52
N GLN A 68 3.97 24.40 -0.36
CA GLN A 68 3.87 23.02 -0.86
C GLN A 68 4.02 22.02 0.28
N VAL A 69 5.04 22.18 1.13
CA VAL A 69 5.26 21.34 2.31
C VAL A 69 4.05 21.37 3.24
N THR A 70 3.46 22.56 3.44
CA THR A 70 2.26 22.74 4.27
C THR A 70 1.05 22.03 3.67
N ALA A 71 0.82 22.17 2.37
CA ALA A 71 -0.26 21.49 1.65
C ALA A 71 -0.13 19.96 1.75
N PHE A 72 1.08 19.41 1.54
CA PHE A 72 1.34 17.97 1.67
C PHE A 72 1.15 17.44 3.09
N ARG A 73 1.57 18.21 4.09
CA ARG A 73 1.31 17.87 5.51
C ARG A 73 -0.18 17.89 5.85
N ALA A 74 -0.93 18.87 5.33
CA ALA A 74 -2.37 18.97 5.54
C ALA A 74 -3.09 17.77 4.92
N TRP A 75 -2.77 17.41 3.67
CA TRP A 75 -3.32 16.23 3.02
C TRP A 75 -3.02 14.96 3.82
N ARG A 76 -1.76 14.79 4.24
CA ARG A 76 -1.35 13.64 5.07
C ARG A 76 -2.14 13.58 6.37
N LYS A 77 -2.28 14.70 7.09
CA LYS A 77 -3.02 14.77 8.35
C LYS A 77 -4.47 14.30 8.19
N THR A 78 -5.10 14.65 7.07
CA THR A 78 -6.51 14.31 6.79
C THR A 78 -6.67 12.85 6.34
N ASN A 79 -5.75 12.33 5.52
CA ASN A 79 -5.98 11.08 4.79
C ASN A 79 -5.15 9.90 5.31
N TYR A 80 -4.08 10.13 6.09
CA TYR A 80 -3.14 9.09 6.50
C TYR A 80 -3.81 7.92 7.21
N THR A 81 -4.68 8.20 8.17
CA THR A 81 -5.40 7.17 8.94
C THR A 81 -6.26 6.31 8.02
N ASN A 82 -6.95 6.93 7.06
CA ASN A 82 -7.79 6.21 6.10
C ASN A 82 -6.92 5.31 5.19
N VAL A 83 -5.79 5.82 4.70
CA VAL A 83 -4.84 5.03 3.89
C VAL A 83 -4.39 3.80 4.67
N ILE A 84 -3.89 3.97 5.90
CA ILE A 84 -3.39 2.85 6.71
C ILE A 84 -4.50 1.85 7.05
N ASN A 85 -5.67 2.33 7.46
CA ASN A 85 -6.80 1.45 7.80
C ASN A 85 -7.26 0.64 6.58
N THR A 86 -7.37 1.26 5.41
CA THR A 86 -7.77 0.57 4.18
C THR A 86 -6.71 -0.47 3.78
N MET A 87 -5.42 -0.15 3.90
CA MET A 87 -4.33 -1.09 3.66
C MET A 87 -4.37 -2.28 4.62
N SER A 88 -4.57 -2.05 5.91
CA SER A 88 -4.70 -3.12 6.91
C SER A 88 -5.87 -4.05 6.60
N LYS A 89 -7.04 -3.49 6.25
CA LYS A 89 -8.20 -4.29 5.86
C LYS A 89 -7.94 -5.13 4.60
N ILE A 90 -7.25 -4.58 3.61
CA ILE A 90 -6.87 -5.34 2.40
C ILE A 90 -5.98 -6.53 2.79
N LEU A 91 -4.99 -6.31 3.66
CA LEU A 91 -4.10 -7.36 4.11
C LEU A 91 -4.86 -8.46 4.87
N GLU A 92 -5.69 -8.08 5.85
CA GLU A 92 -6.53 -9.02 6.61
C GLU A 92 -7.40 -9.87 5.68
N LYS A 93 -8.08 -9.24 4.72
CA LYS A 93 -8.93 -9.95 3.76
C LYS A 93 -8.14 -10.85 2.81
N LYS A 94 -6.94 -10.46 2.38
CA LYS A 94 -6.06 -11.32 1.58
C LYS A 94 -5.57 -12.53 2.37
N VAL A 95 -5.22 -12.37 3.65
CA VAL A 95 -4.86 -13.48 4.54
C VAL A 95 -6.05 -14.41 4.73
N GLN A 96 -7.23 -13.86 5.04
CA GLN A 96 -8.47 -14.62 5.16
C GLN A 96 -8.73 -15.44 3.89
N PHE A 97 -8.69 -14.81 2.72
CA PHE A 97 -8.88 -15.48 1.43
C PHE A 97 -7.93 -16.69 1.25
N ARG A 98 -6.63 -16.50 1.55
CA ARG A 98 -5.64 -17.59 1.39
C ARG A 98 -5.91 -18.76 2.33
N VAL A 99 -6.29 -18.49 3.58
CA VAL A 99 -6.63 -19.53 4.57
C VAL A 99 -7.88 -20.27 4.14
N GLU A 100 -8.92 -19.55 3.76
CA GLU A 100 -10.21 -20.14 3.39
C GLU A 100 -10.16 -20.88 2.06
N ALA A 101 -9.38 -20.42 1.10
CA ALA A 101 -9.18 -21.10 -0.18
C ALA A 101 -8.54 -22.50 -0.05
N LEU A 102 -7.82 -22.75 1.04
CA LEU A 102 -7.20 -24.04 1.34
C LEU A 102 -8.02 -24.87 2.36
N SER A 103 -9.16 -24.34 2.82
CA SER A 103 -9.97 -24.99 3.85
C SER A 103 -11.07 -25.87 3.24
N PRO A 104 -11.14 -27.15 3.61
CA PRO A 104 -12.22 -28.02 3.15
C PRO A 104 -13.61 -27.49 3.59
N GLY A 105 -14.57 -27.49 2.68
CA GLY A 105 -15.96 -27.07 2.96
C GLY A 105 -16.27 -25.60 2.72
N VAL A 106 -15.28 -24.79 2.36
CA VAL A 106 -15.54 -23.42 1.89
C VAL A 106 -16.02 -23.44 0.45
N SER A 107 -17.14 -22.77 0.17
CA SER A 107 -17.70 -22.73 -1.18
C SER A 107 -16.95 -21.76 -2.09
N GLY A 108 -16.94 -22.03 -3.41
CA GLY A 108 -16.39 -21.12 -4.39
C GLY A 108 -17.09 -19.75 -4.40
N ASP A 109 -18.40 -19.73 -4.20
CA ASP A 109 -19.18 -18.47 -4.15
C ASP A 109 -18.76 -17.57 -2.99
N HIS A 110 -18.44 -18.17 -1.84
CA HIS A 110 -17.90 -17.42 -0.71
C HIS A 110 -16.54 -16.79 -1.03
N LEU A 111 -15.66 -17.52 -1.68
CA LEU A 111 -14.34 -17.00 -2.09
C LEU A 111 -14.50 -15.89 -3.13
N VAL A 112 -15.45 -15.99 -4.05
CA VAL A 112 -15.76 -14.92 -5.01
C VAL A 112 -16.26 -13.66 -4.29
N ALA A 113 -17.15 -13.82 -3.29
CA ALA A 113 -17.62 -12.69 -2.49
C ALA A 113 -16.49 -12.02 -1.72
N LEU A 114 -15.60 -12.80 -1.09
CA LEU A 114 -14.44 -12.27 -0.37
C LEU A 114 -13.46 -11.55 -1.30
N GLN A 115 -13.25 -12.07 -2.51
CA GLN A 115 -12.45 -11.38 -3.53
C GLN A 115 -13.08 -10.05 -3.97
N ALA A 116 -14.40 -9.97 -4.07
CA ALA A 116 -15.09 -8.72 -4.40
C ALA A 116 -14.91 -7.67 -3.29
N GLU A 117 -14.93 -8.07 -2.01
CA GLU A 117 -14.60 -7.16 -0.89
C GLU A 117 -13.17 -6.63 -0.98
N ILE A 118 -12.20 -7.49 -1.31
CA ILE A 118 -10.79 -7.08 -1.50
C ILE A 118 -10.71 -6.04 -2.64
N GLN A 119 -11.38 -6.27 -3.76
CA GLN A 119 -11.39 -5.34 -4.90
C GLN A 119 -12.01 -3.99 -4.54
N ALA A 120 -13.09 -3.97 -3.76
CA ALA A 120 -13.73 -2.74 -3.29
C ALA A 120 -12.76 -1.90 -2.42
N LEU A 121 -12.06 -2.55 -1.49
CA LEU A 121 -11.03 -1.89 -0.67
C LEU A 121 -9.84 -1.39 -1.49
N GLN A 122 -9.41 -2.14 -2.50
CA GLN A 122 -8.36 -1.70 -3.42
C GLN A 122 -8.77 -0.46 -4.23
N GLN A 123 -10.04 -0.38 -4.66
CA GLN A 123 -10.57 0.81 -5.32
C GLN A 123 -10.62 2.03 -4.38
N GLU A 124 -11.00 1.82 -3.12
CA GLU A 124 -10.97 2.89 -2.11
C GLU A 124 -9.54 3.42 -1.90
N LEU A 125 -8.57 2.51 -1.74
CA LEU A 125 -7.16 2.88 -1.62
C LEU A 125 -6.65 3.62 -2.87
N LEU A 126 -7.03 3.18 -4.07
CA LEU A 126 -6.67 3.86 -5.31
C LEU A 126 -7.20 5.28 -5.36
N LYS A 127 -8.46 5.54 -4.95
CA LYS A 127 -9.03 6.91 -4.88
C LYS A 127 -8.22 7.80 -3.94
N LEU A 128 -7.81 7.29 -2.78
CA LEU A 128 -6.95 8.03 -1.85
C LEU A 128 -5.59 8.35 -2.48
N LYS A 129 -4.96 7.39 -3.16
CA LYS A 129 -3.69 7.61 -3.85
C LYS A 129 -3.82 8.60 -5.01
N LEU A 130 -4.92 8.54 -5.76
CA LEU A 130 -5.20 9.49 -6.84
C LEU A 130 -5.40 10.91 -6.33
N SER A 131 -6.10 11.11 -5.20
CA SER A 131 -6.25 12.45 -4.62
C SER A 131 -4.90 13.04 -4.16
N CYS A 132 -3.98 12.18 -3.68
CA CYS A 132 -2.61 12.60 -3.40
C CYS A 132 -1.85 12.98 -4.68
N ARG A 133 -2.00 12.18 -5.75
CA ARG A 133 -1.40 12.47 -7.05
C ARG A 133 -1.93 13.79 -7.63
N GLU A 134 -3.22 14.03 -7.56
CA GLU A 134 -3.82 15.30 -8.02
C GLU A 134 -3.27 16.51 -7.28
N LEU A 135 -3.07 16.42 -5.96
CA LEU A 135 -2.41 17.47 -5.21
C LEU A 135 -0.98 17.70 -5.71
N VAL A 136 -0.20 16.66 -5.93
CA VAL A 136 1.17 16.78 -6.48
C VAL A 136 1.15 17.40 -7.87
N MET A 137 0.26 16.93 -8.76
CA MET A 137 0.11 17.45 -10.12
C MET A 137 -0.26 18.93 -10.16
N SER A 138 -1.06 19.40 -9.20
CA SER A 138 -1.49 20.80 -9.14
C SER A 138 -0.50 21.73 -8.45
N THR A 139 0.49 21.19 -7.73
CA THR A 139 1.42 21.99 -6.93
C THR A 139 2.85 22.01 -7.46
N PHE A 140 3.28 20.95 -8.18
CA PHE A 140 4.65 20.89 -8.73
C PHE A 140 4.82 21.81 -9.92
N THR A 141 6.00 22.44 -9.99
CA THR A 141 6.50 23.11 -11.19
C THR A 141 7.11 22.11 -12.16
N GLU A 142 7.34 22.52 -13.40
CA GLU A 142 8.02 21.69 -14.41
C GLU A 142 9.41 21.25 -13.95
N GLU A 143 10.21 22.18 -13.39
CA GLU A 143 11.52 21.89 -12.83
C GLU A 143 11.47 20.86 -11.68
N GLN A 144 10.44 20.95 -10.82
CA GLN A 144 10.25 19.98 -9.74
C GLN A 144 9.88 18.60 -10.27
N TRP A 145 9.17 18.51 -11.40
CA TRP A 145 8.92 17.24 -12.07
C TRP A 145 10.19 16.62 -12.66
N GLU A 146 11.05 17.42 -13.27
CA GLU A 146 12.36 16.97 -13.76
C GLU A 146 13.21 16.43 -12.60
N ASN A 147 13.33 17.19 -11.52
CA ASN A 147 14.04 16.77 -10.32
C ASN A 147 13.42 15.51 -9.69
N PHE A 148 12.09 15.38 -9.71
CA PHE A 148 11.42 14.18 -9.23
C PHE A 148 11.73 12.95 -10.07
N ALA A 149 11.90 13.08 -11.38
CA ALA A 149 12.31 11.98 -12.25
C ALA A 149 13.68 11.41 -11.84
N PHE A 150 14.65 12.25 -11.48
CA PHE A 150 15.94 11.80 -10.93
C PHE A 150 15.78 11.09 -9.59
N VAL A 151 15.02 11.69 -8.66
CA VAL A 151 14.72 11.06 -7.35
C VAL A 151 14.02 9.72 -7.50
N ALA A 152 13.12 9.61 -8.48
CA ALA A 152 12.39 8.38 -8.76
C ALA A 152 13.29 7.31 -9.40
N ALA A 153 14.23 7.72 -10.28
CA ALA A 153 15.20 6.81 -10.89
C ALA A 153 16.14 6.17 -9.85
N ASP A 154 16.52 6.92 -8.83
CA ASP A 154 17.36 6.43 -7.73
C ASP A 154 16.60 5.54 -6.74
N ASN A 155 15.27 5.49 -6.83
CA ASN A 155 14.44 4.64 -5.99
C ASN A 155 14.09 3.33 -6.74
N PRO A 156 14.62 2.16 -6.33
CA PRO A 156 14.43 0.89 -7.05
C PRO A 156 12.96 0.53 -7.28
N LYS A 157 12.06 0.94 -6.38
CA LYS A 157 10.62 0.69 -6.48
C LYS A 157 9.93 1.59 -7.49
N LEU A 158 10.39 2.82 -7.65
CA LEU A 158 9.84 3.77 -8.62
C LEU A 158 10.51 3.65 -9.97
N ALA A 159 11.81 3.34 -10.02
CA ALA A 159 12.56 3.16 -11.25
C ALA A 159 11.95 2.12 -12.19
N SER A 160 11.41 1.03 -11.62
CA SER A 160 10.71 -0.01 -12.39
C SER A 160 9.35 0.43 -12.97
N LEU A 161 8.79 1.54 -12.48
CA LEU A 161 7.49 2.08 -12.91
C LEU A 161 7.65 3.26 -13.87
N LEU A 162 8.85 3.83 -13.97
CA LEU A 162 9.12 4.89 -14.93
C LEU A 162 9.19 4.28 -16.34
N PRO A 163 8.55 4.90 -17.35
CA PRO A 163 8.79 4.54 -18.74
C PRO A 163 10.30 4.67 -18.99
N GLN A 164 10.92 3.61 -19.47
CA GLN A 164 12.32 3.72 -19.87
C GLN A 164 12.41 4.82 -20.93
N ALA A 165 13.25 5.80 -20.72
CA ALA A 165 13.37 6.99 -21.59
C ALA A 165 13.66 6.65 -23.07
N SER A 166 14.04 5.40 -23.35
CA SER A 166 14.23 4.85 -24.70
C SER A 166 12.96 4.32 -25.37
N ALA A 167 11.80 4.31 -24.68
CA ALA A 167 10.54 3.77 -25.22
C ALA A 167 9.59 4.87 -25.73
N ILE A 168 9.93 6.12 -25.55
CA ILE A 168 9.18 7.24 -26.14
C ILE A 168 9.86 7.60 -27.46
N ASP A 169 9.51 6.88 -28.51
CA ASP A 169 9.85 7.26 -29.88
C ASP A 169 9.06 8.54 -30.20
N PRO A 170 9.73 9.71 -30.43
CA PRO A 170 9.02 10.95 -30.67
C PRO A 170 8.27 10.98 -32.03
N GLU A 171 8.37 9.94 -32.86
CA GLU A 171 7.71 9.88 -34.17
C GLU A 171 6.25 9.40 -34.11
N HIS A 172 5.70 9.03 -32.94
CA HIS A 172 4.32 8.53 -32.82
C HIS A 172 3.33 9.50 -32.15
N VAL A 173 3.67 10.79 -32.06
CA VAL A 173 2.73 11.83 -31.63
C VAL A 173 2.27 12.62 -32.87
N HIS A 174 1.30 12.05 -33.59
CA HIS A 174 0.49 12.77 -34.59
C HIS A 174 -0.99 12.53 -34.33
#